data_4437800feb0e438c616daec51da8553a
#
_entry.id   4437800feb0e438c616daec51da8553a
#
_cell.length_a   1.000
_cell.length_b   1.000
_cell.length_c   1.000
_cell.angle_alpha   90.00
_cell.angle_beta   90.00
_cell.angle_gamma   90.00
#
_symmetry.space_group_name_H-M   'P 1'
#
loop_
_entity.id
_entity.type
_entity.pdbx_description
1 polymer ?
#
loop_
_entity_poly.entity_id
_entity_poly.type
_entity_poly.pdbx_seq_one_letter_code
_entity_poly.pdbx_strand_id
1 'polypeptide(L)'
;VAVVDDDNIPYKNWGKKLLINNKIKTNFYKTSSLAFDPISATNHKNLWHRGFPIQILDKRNNVKKKIKTIKPDIQADFWNGDPDIDAICRMEHHPICKFKDKYFPLASNKVSPFNSQNTFISKKVLPHYFLFPHIGRMDDIWASFYVLSKGFKVVYNKASVFQKRNVHDLTKDMLKEFIGYENNLNLIKDLKKNIKNINSYIPEKSRLAFLRYQTHFK
;
A
#
# COMPACT_ATOMS: atom_id res chain seq x y z
N VAL A 1 -2.64 15.36 -5.14
CA VAL A 1 -3.50 14.51 -5.99
C VAL A 1 -4.14 13.47 -5.11
N ALA A 2 -5.43 13.18 -5.35
CA ALA A 2 -6.13 12.03 -4.78
C ALA A 2 -6.30 10.98 -5.87
N VAL A 3 -6.10 9.72 -5.50
CA VAL A 3 -6.38 8.55 -6.33
C VAL A 3 -7.42 7.71 -5.59
N VAL A 4 -8.50 7.38 -6.25
CA VAL A 4 -9.64 6.67 -5.66
C VAL A 4 -10.25 5.72 -6.70
N ASP A 5 -10.67 4.53 -6.26
CA ASP A 5 -11.37 3.57 -7.10
C ASP A 5 -12.88 3.91 -7.18
N ASP A 6 -13.54 3.48 -8.24
CA ASP A 6 -14.94 3.74 -8.56
C ASP A 6 -15.93 2.99 -7.65
N ASP A 7 -15.49 1.93 -6.96
CA ASP A 7 -16.28 1.16 -5.98
C ASP A 7 -16.19 1.70 -4.54
N ASN A 8 -15.51 2.84 -4.35
CA ASN A 8 -15.41 3.52 -3.06
C ASN A 8 -16.46 4.60 -2.89
N ILE A 9 -17.24 4.50 -1.83
CA ILE A 9 -18.25 5.49 -1.43
C ILE A 9 -17.64 6.43 -0.38
N PRO A 10 -17.36 7.71 -0.70
CA PRO A 10 -16.71 8.62 0.23
C PRO A 10 -17.60 8.97 1.42
N TYR A 11 -17.00 9.06 2.62
CA TYR A 11 -17.67 9.64 3.77
C TYR A 11 -17.68 11.18 3.70
N LYS A 12 -18.61 11.82 4.41
CA LYS A 12 -18.82 13.29 4.44
C LYS A 12 -17.53 14.11 4.60
N ASN A 13 -16.52 13.56 5.29
CA ASN A 13 -15.25 14.24 5.59
C ASN A 13 -14.07 13.78 4.71
N TRP A 14 -14.33 13.03 3.65
CA TRP A 14 -13.30 12.60 2.71
C TRP A 14 -12.53 13.80 2.14
N GLY A 15 -11.19 13.74 2.16
CA GLY A 15 -10.31 14.78 1.62
C GLY A 15 -10.24 16.10 2.42
N LYS A 16 -11.05 16.30 3.48
CA LYS A 16 -11.12 17.59 4.19
C LYS A 16 -9.94 17.85 5.15
N LYS A 17 -9.30 16.81 5.69
CA LYS A 17 -8.19 16.92 6.66
C LYS A 17 -7.02 16.07 6.19
N LEU A 18 -6.21 16.63 5.30
CA LEU A 18 -5.02 15.95 4.80
C LEU A 18 -3.87 16.06 5.79
N LEU A 19 -3.21 14.94 6.02
CA LEU A 19 -2.04 14.79 6.90
C LEU A 19 -0.72 15.02 6.16
N ILE A 20 -0.73 14.88 4.83
CA ILE A 20 0.46 15.07 3.99
C ILE A 20 1.08 16.45 4.20
N ASN A 21 2.42 16.50 4.19
CA ASN A 21 3.23 17.70 4.40
C ASN A 21 3.12 18.35 5.80
N ASN A 22 2.31 17.82 6.71
CA ASN A 22 2.17 18.30 8.07
C ASN A 22 2.98 17.44 9.06
N LYS A 23 3.50 18.02 10.14
CA LYS A 23 4.07 17.26 11.26
C LYS A 23 2.94 16.67 12.09
N ILE A 24 2.82 15.36 12.16
CA ILE A 24 1.74 14.65 12.84
C ILE A 24 2.29 13.59 13.80
N LYS A 25 1.62 13.42 14.95
CA LYS A 25 1.85 12.30 15.86
C LYS A 25 1.20 11.04 15.29
N THR A 26 1.94 9.93 15.25
CA THR A 26 1.46 8.65 14.72
C THR A 26 1.71 7.51 15.69
N ASN A 27 0.88 6.49 15.63
CA ASN A 27 1.21 5.16 16.11
C ASN A 27 2.29 4.59 15.19
N PHE A 28 3.55 4.65 15.62
CA PHE A 28 4.69 4.25 14.81
C PHE A 28 5.12 2.83 15.17
N TYR A 29 5.09 1.94 14.19
CA TYR A 29 5.43 0.54 14.34
C TYR A 29 6.85 0.25 13.87
N LYS A 30 7.68 -0.32 14.76
CA LYS A 30 8.99 -0.86 14.43
C LYS A 30 8.87 -2.37 14.27
N THR A 31 9.46 -2.91 13.22
CA THR A 31 9.59 -4.35 13.01
C THR A 31 11.00 -4.69 12.54
N SER A 32 11.47 -5.89 12.89
CA SER A 32 12.69 -6.51 12.33
C SER A 32 12.43 -7.13 10.96
N SER A 33 11.17 -7.36 10.59
CA SER A 33 10.79 -7.88 9.28
C SER A 33 11.22 -6.94 8.15
N LEU A 34 11.32 -7.47 6.93
CA LEU A 34 11.65 -6.68 5.74
C LEU A 34 10.53 -5.74 5.32
N ALA A 35 9.28 -6.14 5.56
CA ALA A 35 8.08 -5.35 5.26
C ALA A 35 7.22 -5.16 6.51
N PHE A 36 6.34 -4.16 6.47
CA PHE A 36 5.32 -3.88 7.46
C PHE A 36 3.94 -4.08 6.85
N ASP A 37 3.05 -4.78 7.55
CA ASP A 37 1.66 -4.92 7.16
C ASP A 37 0.77 -3.93 7.92
N PRO A 38 0.13 -2.98 7.22
CA PRO A 38 -0.69 -1.98 7.87
C PRO A 38 -2.03 -2.53 8.38
N ILE A 39 -2.60 -3.58 7.78
CA ILE A 39 -3.88 -4.16 8.21
C ILE A 39 -3.72 -4.93 9.52
N SER A 40 -2.74 -5.82 9.60
CA SER A 40 -2.51 -6.62 10.82
C SER A 40 -2.12 -5.78 12.03
N ALA A 41 -1.66 -4.55 11.83
CA ALA A 41 -1.39 -3.59 12.90
C ALA A 41 -2.66 -2.95 13.50
N THR A 42 -3.84 -3.28 13.00
CA THR A 42 -5.16 -2.78 13.46
C THR A 42 -5.90 -3.79 14.34
N ASN A 43 -7.23 -3.67 14.40
CA ASN A 43 -8.10 -4.67 15.04
C ASN A 43 -8.31 -5.96 14.21
N HIS A 44 -7.80 -6.02 12.98
CA HIS A 44 -7.91 -7.17 12.09
C HIS A 44 -6.56 -7.89 11.95
N LYS A 45 -6.04 -8.45 13.06
CA LYS A 45 -4.69 -9.02 13.16
C LYS A 45 -4.47 -10.29 12.32
N ASN A 46 -5.53 -10.99 11.96
CA ASN A 46 -5.50 -12.19 11.13
C ASN A 46 -5.46 -11.88 9.64
N LEU A 47 -5.83 -10.66 9.23
CA LEU A 47 -5.79 -10.23 7.84
C LEU A 47 -4.45 -9.59 7.49
N TRP A 48 -4.12 -9.58 6.19
CA TRP A 48 -2.96 -8.88 5.64
C TRP A 48 -3.29 -8.16 4.34
N HIS A 49 -2.57 -7.07 4.11
CA HIS A 49 -2.76 -6.23 2.93
C HIS A 49 -2.32 -6.97 1.66
N ARG A 50 -3.04 -6.78 0.54
CA ARG A 50 -2.59 -7.20 -0.78
C ARG A 50 -1.17 -6.68 -1.02
N GLY A 51 -0.30 -7.55 -1.49
CA GLY A 51 1.10 -7.24 -1.72
C GLY A 51 2.04 -7.45 -0.54
N PHE A 52 1.56 -7.70 0.70
CA PHE A 52 2.46 -8.12 1.76
C PHE A 52 3.13 -9.47 1.37
N PRO A 53 4.48 -9.60 1.47
CA PRO A 53 5.15 -10.82 1.03
C PRO A 53 4.69 -12.06 1.81
N ILE A 54 4.10 -13.03 1.12
CA ILE A 54 3.54 -14.25 1.72
C ILE A 54 4.61 -15.09 2.45
N GLN A 55 5.88 -15.02 2.02
CA GLN A 55 7.00 -15.75 2.62
C GLN A 55 7.34 -15.30 4.04
N ILE A 56 6.77 -14.19 4.51
CA ILE A 56 7.02 -13.64 5.86
C ILE A 56 5.72 -13.31 6.61
N LEU A 57 4.62 -13.99 6.26
CA LEU A 57 3.32 -13.81 6.91
C LEU A 57 3.36 -14.08 8.41
N ASP A 58 4.15 -15.07 8.84
CA ASP A 58 4.40 -15.41 10.26
C ASP A 58 4.96 -14.22 11.05
N LYS A 59 5.67 -13.30 10.39
CA LYS A 59 6.34 -12.12 11.00
C LYS A 59 5.51 -10.85 10.99
N ARG A 60 4.32 -10.85 10.34
CA ARG A 60 3.53 -9.61 10.14
C ARG A 60 3.12 -8.92 11.45
N ASN A 61 2.86 -9.70 12.50
CA ASN A 61 2.45 -9.22 13.81
C ASN A 61 3.63 -8.96 14.77
N ASN A 62 4.88 -9.23 14.35
CA ASN A 62 6.06 -8.98 15.17
C ASN A 62 6.47 -7.50 15.11
N VAL A 63 5.72 -6.65 15.81
CA VAL A 63 5.85 -5.20 15.78
C VAL A 63 5.89 -4.61 17.19
N LYS A 64 6.72 -3.57 17.38
CA LYS A 64 6.76 -2.75 18.61
C LYS A 64 6.18 -1.36 18.29
N LYS A 65 5.13 -0.99 19.01
CA LYS A 65 4.46 0.31 18.86
C LYS A 65 5.11 1.38 19.71
N LYS A 66 5.26 2.59 19.18
CA LYS A 66 5.59 3.82 19.92
C LYS A 66 4.90 5.02 19.29
N ILE A 67 4.84 6.13 20.00
CA ILE A 67 4.41 7.39 19.41
C ILE A 67 5.61 8.08 18.76
N LYS A 68 5.45 8.54 17.53
CA LYS A 68 6.47 9.29 16.79
C LYS A 68 5.83 10.38 15.95
N THR A 69 6.46 11.56 15.92
CA THR A 69 6.09 12.61 14.98
C THR A 69 6.77 12.37 13.64
N ILE A 70 6.01 12.36 12.56
CA ILE A 70 6.49 12.26 11.19
C ILE A 70 5.89 13.37 10.33
N LYS A 71 6.51 13.63 9.18
CA LYS A 71 5.95 14.46 8.10
C LYS A 71 5.77 13.55 6.90
N PRO A 72 4.54 13.06 6.62
CA PRO A 72 4.28 12.14 5.54
C PRO A 72 4.23 12.85 4.18
N ASP A 73 4.59 12.14 3.14
CA ASP A 73 4.51 12.54 1.74
C ASP A 73 3.30 11.93 1.04
N ILE A 74 2.79 10.84 1.61
CA ILE A 74 1.70 10.03 1.12
C ILE A 74 0.76 9.73 2.30
N GLN A 75 -0.54 9.84 2.08
CA GLN A 75 -1.58 9.43 3.01
C GLN A 75 -2.45 8.39 2.33
N ALA A 76 -2.39 7.15 2.80
CA ALA A 76 -3.25 6.07 2.40
C ALA A 76 -4.37 5.93 3.45
N ASP A 77 -5.55 6.44 3.15
CA ASP A 77 -6.71 6.28 4.02
C ASP A 77 -7.25 4.86 3.88
N PHE A 78 -7.61 4.27 4.99
CA PHE A 78 -8.26 2.98 4.99
C PHE A 78 -9.72 3.10 4.50
N TRP A 79 -10.37 1.97 4.36
CA TRP A 79 -11.73 1.79 3.89
C TRP A 79 -12.47 0.85 4.84
N ASN A 80 -13.73 1.09 5.11
CA ASN A 80 -14.59 0.09 5.73
C ASN A 80 -15.31 -0.70 4.63
N GLY A 81 -15.91 -1.83 4.98
CA GLY A 81 -16.55 -2.73 4.01
C GLY A 81 -15.60 -3.82 3.57
N ASP A 82 -15.50 -4.06 2.28
CA ASP A 82 -14.70 -5.14 1.71
C ASP A 82 -13.22 -4.70 1.55
N PRO A 83 -12.27 -5.25 2.34
CA PRO A 83 -10.90 -4.75 2.41
C PRO A 83 -10.05 -5.17 1.20
N ASP A 84 -8.97 -4.39 0.92
CA ASP A 84 -7.98 -4.75 -0.09
C ASP A 84 -6.92 -5.72 0.50
N ILE A 85 -7.36 -6.94 0.69
CA ILE A 85 -6.54 -8.10 1.05
C ILE A 85 -6.28 -8.93 -0.21
N ASP A 86 -5.23 -9.74 -0.20
CA ASP A 86 -4.97 -10.61 -1.34
C ASP A 86 -5.98 -11.76 -1.46
N ALA A 87 -5.98 -12.42 -2.61
CA ALA A 87 -6.95 -13.47 -2.92
C ALA A 87 -6.86 -14.66 -1.94
N ILE A 88 -5.66 -15.03 -1.47
CA ILE A 88 -5.47 -16.11 -0.49
C ILE A 88 -6.10 -15.73 0.84
N CYS A 89 -5.81 -14.54 1.35
CA CYS A 89 -6.40 -14.01 2.58
C CYS A 89 -7.93 -13.96 2.49
N ARG A 90 -8.44 -13.58 1.33
CA ARG A 90 -9.88 -13.50 1.07
C ARG A 90 -10.57 -14.86 1.02
N MET A 91 -9.92 -15.86 0.40
CA MET A 91 -10.43 -17.23 0.37
C MET A 91 -10.56 -17.83 1.79
N GLU A 92 -9.62 -17.48 2.68
CA GLU A 92 -9.61 -17.99 4.05
C GLU A 92 -10.63 -17.25 4.95
N HIS A 93 -10.78 -15.95 4.80
CA HIS A 93 -11.45 -15.12 5.81
C HIS A 93 -12.78 -14.47 5.38
N HIS A 94 -13.01 -14.21 4.09
CA HIS A 94 -14.20 -13.52 3.55
C HIS A 94 -14.68 -12.30 4.38
N PRO A 95 -13.81 -11.35 4.75
CA PRO A 95 -14.15 -10.36 5.76
C PRO A 95 -14.98 -9.19 5.21
N ILE A 96 -15.85 -8.66 6.07
CA ILE A 96 -16.34 -7.28 5.98
C ILE A 96 -15.73 -6.54 7.16
N CYS A 97 -14.92 -5.52 6.87
CA CYS A 97 -14.12 -4.84 7.87
C CYS A 97 -14.75 -3.55 8.38
N LYS A 98 -14.59 -3.31 9.67
CA LYS A 98 -14.77 -2.00 10.32
C LYS A 98 -13.52 -1.69 11.13
N PHE A 99 -12.70 -0.78 10.63
CA PHE A 99 -11.47 -0.38 11.30
C PHE A 99 -11.76 0.60 12.44
N LYS A 100 -11.12 0.38 13.61
CA LYS A 100 -11.30 1.23 14.79
C LYS A 100 -10.34 2.42 14.75
N ASP A 101 -10.86 3.63 14.88
CA ASP A 101 -10.11 4.91 14.79
C ASP A 101 -8.88 4.99 15.71
N LYS A 102 -8.90 4.33 16.88
CA LYS A 102 -7.79 4.34 17.87
C LYS A 102 -6.45 3.82 17.35
N TYR A 103 -6.45 3.07 16.25
CA TYR A 103 -5.21 2.57 15.64
C TYR A 103 -4.53 3.61 14.74
N PHE A 104 -5.25 4.65 14.33
CA PHE A 104 -4.78 5.62 13.34
C PHE A 104 -4.43 6.98 13.96
N PRO A 105 -3.63 7.80 13.27
CA PRO A 105 -2.84 7.45 12.10
C PRO A 105 -1.68 6.52 12.46
N LEU A 106 -1.34 5.59 11.59
CA LEU A 106 -0.24 4.65 11.79
C LEU A 106 0.83 4.76 10.69
N ALA A 107 2.06 4.42 11.04
CA ALA A 107 3.20 4.43 10.13
C ALA A 107 4.27 3.41 10.57
N SER A 108 5.22 3.11 9.70
CA SER A 108 6.35 2.22 10.01
C SER A 108 7.68 2.75 9.48
N ASN A 109 8.77 2.10 9.90
CA ASN A 109 10.12 2.30 9.39
C ASN A 109 10.46 1.37 8.21
N LYS A 110 9.51 0.56 7.77
CA LYS A 110 9.70 -0.43 6.70
C LYS A 110 8.85 -0.12 5.50
N VAL A 111 9.24 -0.65 4.37
CA VAL A 111 8.40 -0.70 3.19
C VAL A 111 7.11 -1.44 3.55
N SER A 112 6.00 -0.92 3.09
CA SER A 112 4.68 -1.47 3.34
C SER A 112 3.79 -1.26 2.13
N PRO A 113 2.93 -2.21 1.76
CA PRO A 113 2.02 -2.01 0.65
C PRO A 113 1.00 -0.91 0.98
N PHE A 114 0.74 -0.05 0.02
CA PHE A 114 -0.47 0.74 -0.07
C PHE A 114 -0.97 0.73 -1.52
N ASN A 115 -2.26 0.89 -1.69
CA ASN A 115 -2.92 0.81 -2.99
C ASN A 115 -3.34 2.19 -3.51
N SER A 116 -3.84 2.22 -4.74
CA SER A 116 -4.38 3.42 -5.38
C SER A 116 -5.85 3.71 -5.02
N GLN A 117 -6.48 2.90 -4.17
CA GLN A 117 -7.93 2.96 -3.94
C GLN A 117 -8.41 4.19 -3.18
N ASN A 118 -7.63 4.70 -2.22
CA ASN A 118 -8.01 5.85 -1.39
C ASN A 118 -6.76 6.55 -0.87
N THR A 119 -5.95 7.06 -1.80
CA THR A 119 -4.61 7.55 -1.49
C THR A 119 -4.39 8.99 -1.96
N PHE A 120 -3.88 9.82 -1.05
CA PHE A 120 -3.48 11.20 -1.31
C PHE A 120 -1.97 11.28 -1.44
N ILE A 121 -1.50 11.92 -2.51
CA ILE A 121 -0.09 11.96 -2.91
C ILE A 121 0.36 13.40 -3.04
N SER A 122 1.47 13.77 -2.38
CA SER A 122 2.07 15.10 -2.53
C SER A 122 2.72 15.28 -3.90
N LYS A 123 2.77 16.51 -4.39
CA LYS A 123 3.31 16.85 -5.73
C LYS A 123 4.70 16.25 -5.98
N LYS A 124 5.58 16.26 -4.99
CA LYS A 124 6.96 15.75 -5.13
C LYS A 124 7.06 14.23 -5.30
N VAL A 125 6.01 13.46 -4.96
CA VAL A 125 5.97 12.01 -5.15
C VAL A 125 5.49 11.63 -6.54
N LEU A 126 4.64 12.48 -7.17
CA LEU A 126 4.01 12.20 -8.46
C LEU A 126 4.98 11.71 -9.54
N PRO A 127 6.18 12.32 -9.75
CA PRO A 127 7.12 11.85 -10.76
C PRO A 127 7.59 10.41 -10.55
N HIS A 128 7.32 9.82 -9.40
CA HIS A 128 7.81 8.52 -8.97
C HIS A 128 6.70 7.49 -8.73
N TYR A 129 5.46 7.94 -8.52
CA TYR A 129 4.32 7.05 -8.34
C TYR A 129 3.66 6.77 -9.69
N PHE A 130 3.92 5.60 -10.22
CA PHE A 130 3.43 5.17 -11.53
C PHE A 130 2.86 3.76 -11.41
N LEU A 131 1.60 3.60 -11.80
CA LEU A 131 0.97 2.28 -11.82
C LEU A 131 1.57 1.48 -12.98
N PHE A 132 2.41 0.50 -12.63
CA PHE A 132 3.16 -0.26 -13.63
C PHE A 132 2.25 -1.19 -14.43
N PRO A 133 2.02 -0.96 -15.74
CA PRO A 133 1.15 -1.84 -16.53
C PRO A 133 1.78 -3.23 -16.74
N HIS A 134 0.94 -4.21 -17.09
CA HIS A 134 1.31 -5.58 -17.45
C HIS A 134 1.92 -6.43 -16.32
N ILE A 135 1.66 -6.10 -15.06
CA ILE A 135 2.08 -6.88 -13.89
C ILE A 135 0.88 -7.30 -13.00
N GLY A 136 -0.27 -7.51 -13.62
CA GLY A 136 -1.48 -7.97 -12.95
C GLY A 136 -1.97 -6.98 -11.88
N ARG A 137 -2.33 -7.48 -10.71
CA ARG A 137 -2.84 -6.69 -9.58
C ARG A 137 -1.73 -6.14 -8.68
N MET A 138 -0.50 -6.07 -9.18
CA MET A 138 0.66 -5.53 -8.44
C MET A 138 1.09 -4.14 -8.93
N ASP A 139 0.39 -3.55 -9.87
CA ASP A 139 0.70 -2.27 -10.51
C ASP A 139 0.86 -1.11 -9.51
N ASP A 140 -0.10 -0.91 -8.63
CA ASP A 140 -0.09 0.08 -7.55
C ASP A 140 0.79 -0.34 -6.35
N ILE A 141 0.82 -1.64 -6.06
CA ILE A 141 1.62 -2.19 -4.96
C ILE A 141 3.12 -2.01 -5.23
N TRP A 142 3.59 -2.35 -6.44
CA TRP A 142 5.00 -2.15 -6.79
C TRP A 142 5.36 -0.66 -6.93
N ALA A 143 4.39 0.18 -7.35
CA ALA A 143 4.55 1.63 -7.27
C ALA A 143 4.75 2.09 -5.81
N SER A 144 4.00 1.53 -4.86
CA SER A 144 4.15 1.83 -3.42
C SER A 144 5.54 1.43 -2.90
N PHE A 145 6.02 0.23 -3.24
CA PHE A 145 7.36 -0.23 -2.85
C PHE A 145 8.46 0.66 -3.44
N TYR A 146 8.31 1.05 -4.70
CA TYR A 146 9.26 1.93 -5.38
C TYR A 146 9.38 3.28 -4.67
N VAL A 147 8.28 3.99 -4.44
CA VAL A 147 8.33 5.32 -3.82
C VAL A 147 8.81 5.27 -2.37
N LEU A 148 8.43 4.25 -1.60
CA LEU A 148 8.91 4.07 -0.23
C LEU A 148 10.41 3.74 -0.18
N SER A 149 10.91 2.96 -1.14
CA SER A 149 12.34 2.66 -1.25
C SER A 149 13.16 3.88 -1.68
N LYS A 150 12.56 4.88 -2.32
CA LYS A 150 13.16 6.20 -2.56
C LYS A 150 13.22 7.09 -1.31
N GLY A 151 12.65 6.66 -0.19
CA GLY A 151 12.65 7.40 1.07
C GLY A 151 11.42 8.25 1.35
N PHE A 152 10.41 8.25 0.47
CA PHE A 152 9.12 8.89 0.77
C PHE A 152 8.41 8.17 1.93
N LYS A 153 7.61 8.91 2.68
CA LYS A 153 6.97 8.42 3.89
C LYS A 153 5.46 8.32 3.70
N VAL A 154 4.91 7.15 3.97
CA VAL A 154 3.47 6.93 4.02
C VAL A 154 2.96 7.01 5.45
N VAL A 155 1.77 7.58 5.61
CA VAL A 155 0.91 7.43 6.78
C VAL A 155 -0.38 6.73 6.35
N TYR A 156 -0.78 5.73 7.10
CA TYR A 156 -2.09 5.10 6.96
C TYR A 156 -3.04 5.80 7.93
N ASN A 157 -4.15 6.29 7.41
CA ASN A 157 -5.11 7.04 8.19
C ASN A 157 -6.41 6.24 8.31
N LYS A 158 -7.31 6.70 9.18
CA LYS A 158 -8.60 6.06 9.42
C LYS A 158 -9.42 5.93 8.13
N ALA A 159 -10.37 5.00 8.15
CA ALA A 159 -11.26 4.79 7.01
C ALA A 159 -12.03 6.07 6.67
N SER A 160 -11.91 6.52 5.42
CA SER A 160 -12.59 7.70 4.89
C SER A 160 -13.57 7.40 3.78
N VAL A 161 -13.66 6.12 3.38
CA VAL A 161 -14.62 5.58 2.41
C VAL A 161 -15.22 4.27 2.91
N PHE A 162 -16.35 3.89 2.33
CA PHE A 162 -16.88 2.53 2.38
C PHE A 162 -16.66 1.87 1.03
N GLN A 163 -15.96 0.74 1.01
CA GLN A 163 -15.73 -0.02 -0.21
C GLN A 163 -16.83 -1.07 -0.39
N LYS A 164 -17.58 -0.92 -1.47
CA LYS A 164 -18.59 -1.87 -1.92
C LYS A 164 -18.05 -2.60 -3.15
N ARG A 165 -17.21 -3.60 -2.89
CA ARG A 165 -16.55 -4.34 -3.96
C ARG A 165 -17.54 -5.13 -4.81
N ASN A 166 -17.32 -5.13 -6.12
CA ASN A 166 -18.03 -5.99 -7.05
C ASN A 166 -17.70 -7.47 -6.81
N VAL A 167 -18.55 -8.37 -7.32
CA VAL A 167 -18.29 -9.82 -7.23
C VAL A 167 -16.99 -10.14 -7.96
N HIS A 168 -16.06 -10.78 -7.26
CA HIS A 168 -14.74 -11.16 -7.77
C HIS A 168 -14.66 -12.67 -8.01
N ASP A 169 -14.00 -13.03 -9.09
CA ASP A 169 -13.51 -14.38 -9.31
C ASP A 169 -12.15 -14.52 -8.61
N LEU A 170 -12.16 -15.12 -7.43
CA LEU A 170 -10.96 -15.21 -6.58
C LEU A 170 -9.83 -16.02 -7.23
N THR A 171 -10.15 -16.99 -8.08
CA THR A 171 -9.12 -17.75 -8.80
C THR A 171 -8.43 -16.90 -9.86
N LYS A 172 -9.18 -16.05 -10.56
CA LYS A 172 -8.61 -15.07 -11.51
C LYS A 172 -7.82 -13.97 -10.78
N ASP A 173 -8.28 -13.53 -9.63
CA ASP A 173 -7.55 -12.56 -8.80
C ASP A 173 -6.24 -13.16 -8.32
N MET A 174 -6.24 -14.39 -7.79
CA MET A 174 -5.05 -15.11 -7.38
C MET A 174 -4.03 -15.25 -8.53
N LEU A 175 -4.50 -15.61 -9.74
CA LEU A 175 -3.65 -15.71 -10.91
C LEU A 175 -2.99 -14.37 -11.27
N LYS A 176 -3.73 -13.26 -11.18
CA LYS A 176 -3.20 -11.91 -11.42
C LYS A 176 -2.28 -11.41 -10.30
N GLU A 177 -2.40 -11.96 -9.10
CA GLU A 177 -1.56 -11.66 -7.95
C GLU A 177 -0.31 -12.53 -7.85
N PHE A 178 -0.25 -13.62 -8.62
CA PHE A 178 0.81 -14.63 -8.55
C PHE A 178 2.21 -14.04 -8.74
N ILE A 179 2.38 -13.09 -9.65
CA ILE A 179 3.63 -12.37 -9.84
C ILE A 179 4.11 -11.68 -8.54
N GLY A 180 3.18 -11.19 -7.72
CA GLY A 180 3.47 -10.61 -6.41
C GLY A 180 3.89 -11.65 -5.39
N TYR A 181 3.21 -12.80 -5.35
CA TYR A 181 3.57 -13.90 -4.46
C TYR A 181 4.99 -14.39 -4.69
N GLU A 182 5.41 -14.49 -5.94
CA GLU A 182 6.77 -14.89 -6.28
C GLU A 182 7.81 -13.80 -5.95
N ASN A 183 7.49 -12.54 -6.23
CA ASN A 183 8.51 -11.51 -6.36
C ASN A 183 8.53 -10.44 -5.26
N ASN A 184 7.43 -10.19 -4.52
CA ASN A 184 7.33 -9.06 -3.59
C ASN A 184 8.49 -9.02 -2.59
N LEU A 185 8.86 -10.16 -2.00
CA LEU A 185 9.94 -10.22 -1.02
C LEU A 185 11.30 -9.85 -1.62
N ASN A 186 11.61 -10.39 -2.80
CA ASN A 186 12.88 -10.15 -3.48
C ASN A 186 12.93 -8.73 -4.05
N LEU A 187 11.84 -8.24 -4.62
CA LEU A 187 11.71 -6.86 -5.08
C LEU A 187 12.02 -5.86 -3.94
N ILE A 188 11.44 -6.03 -2.75
CA ILE A 188 11.71 -5.15 -1.61
C ILE A 188 13.19 -5.20 -1.20
N LYS A 189 13.82 -6.39 -1.20
CA LYS A 189 15.26 -6.54 -0.92
C LYS A 189 16.12 -5.80 -1.95
N ASP A 190 15.79 -5.95 -3.21
CA ASP A 190 16.59 -5.42 -4.31
C ASP A 190 16.39 -3.91 -4.50
N LEU A 191 15.18 -3.39 -4.32
CA LEU A 191 14.94 -1.94 -4.27
C LEU A 191 15.71 -1.25 -3.14
N LYS A 192 15.89 -1.93 -2.01
CA LYS A 192 16.70 -1.42 -0.89
C LYS A 192 18.18 -1.32 -1.26
N LYS A 193 18.70 -2.22 -2.11
CA LYS A 193 20.09 -2.16 -2.61
C LYS A 193 20.24 -1.07 -3.66
N ASN A 194 19.37 -1.07 -4.66
CA ASN A 194 19.36 -0.09 -5.75
C ASN A 194 17.94 0.08 -6.31
N ILE A 195 17.45 1.30 -6.33
CA ILE A 195 16.12 1.62 -6.84
C ILE A 195 15.92 1.25 -8.32
N LYS A 196 16.98 1.22 -9.12
CA LYS A 196 16.95 0.84 -10.53
C LYS A 196 16.63 -0.64 -10.74
N ASN A 197 16.75 -1.46 -9.69
CA ASN A 197 16.43 -2.90 -9.76
C ASN A 197 14.94 -3.16 -10.04
N ILE A 198 14.05 -2.16 -9.93
CA ILE A 198 12.68 -2.27 -10.42
C ILE A 198 12.61 -2.75 -11.87
N ASN A 199 13.58 -2.33 -12.70
CA ASN A 199 13.62 -2.66 -14.12
C ASN A 199 13.77 -4.16 -14.42
N SER A 200 14.29 -4.95 -13.47
CA SER A 200 14.41 -6.41 -13.62
C SER A 200 13.12 -7.16 -13.30
N TYR A 201 12.12 -6.47 -12.76
CA TYR A 201 10.85 -7.05 -12.33
C TYR A 201 9.68 -6.67 -13.24
N ILE A 202 9.77 -5.53 -13.94
CA ILE A 202 8.71 -5.03 -14.81
C ILE A 202 9.01 -5.33 -16.28
N PRO A 203 7.99 -5.60 -17.13
CA PRO A 203 8.18 -5.76 -18.56
C PRO A 203 8.78 -4.51 -19.21
N GLU A 204 9.46 -4.68 -20.33
CA GLU A 204 10.08 -3.55 -21.04
C GLU A 204 9.07 -2.47 -21.41
N LYS A 205 7.89 -2.85 -21.88
CA LYS A 205 6.79 -1.89 -22.19
C LYS A 205 6.45 -1.01 -20.99
N SER A 206 6.39 -1.61 -19.78
CA SER A 206 6.13 -0.90 -18.54
C SER A 206 7.27 0.06 -18.18
N ARG A 207 8.51 -0.39 -18.36
CA ARG A 207 9.72 0.43 -18.14
C ARG A 207 9.75 1.65 -19.06
N LEU A 208 9.49 1.46 -20.35
CA LEU A 208 9.45 2.54 -21.33
C LEU A 208 8.32 3.54 -21.03
N ALA A 209 7.14 3.05 -20.66
CA ALA A 209 6.02 3.90 -20.25
C ALA A 209 6.36 4.72 -19.00
N PHE A 210 7.04 4.13 -18.02
CA PHE A 210 7.49 4.84 -16.81
C PHE A 210 8.51 5.93 -17.14
N LEU A 211 9.49 5.65 -17.99
CA LEU A 211 10.47 6.65 -18.44
C LEU A 211 9.78 7.82 -19.15
N ARG A 212 8.82 7.54 -20.04
CA ARG A 212 8.02 8.58 -20.72
C ARG A 212 7.18 9.38 -19.71
N TYR A 213 6.53 8.72 -18.75
CA TYR A 213 5.79 9.41 -17.70
C TYR A 213 6.66 10.41 -16.94
N GLN A 214 7.90 10.03 -16.59
CA GLN A 214 8.81 10.90 -15.87
C GLN A 214 9.22 12.17 -16.64
N THR A 215 9.17 12.16 -17.99
CA THR A 215 9.51 13.34 -18.79
C THR A 215 8.52 14.50 -18.62
N HIS A 216 7.27 14.21 -18.23
CA HIS A 216 6.26 15.23 -17.97
C HIS A 216 6.51 16.07 -16.70
N PHE A 217 7.50 15.72 -15.90
CA PHE A 217 7.84 16.39 -14.64
C PHE A 217 9.22 17.06 -14.63
N LYS A 218 9.88 17.10 -15.80
CA LYS A 218 11.20 17.75 -15.99
C LYS A 218 11.03 19.22 -16.46
#